data_10da28f117d0bb206b67753a6a6f1727
#
_entry.id   10da28f117d0bb206b67753a6a6f1727
#
_cell.length_a   1.000
_cell.length_b   1.000
_cell.length_c   1.000
_cell.angle_alpha   90.00
_cell.angle_beta   90.00
_cell.angle_gamma   90.00
#
_symmetry.space_group_name_H-M   'P 1'
#
loop_
_entity.id
_entity.type
_entity.pdbx_description
1 polymer ?
#
loop_
_entity_poly.entity_id
_entity_poly.type
_entity_poly.pdbx_seq_one_letter_code
_entity_poly.pdbx_strand_id
1 'polypeptide(L)'
;INSFRNFTGDIPLTFKEVTAGMIKRYEESLLQKGRRHNTISAYMRMLRSIFNQAYQQGIPDTIPADELFRFVFTGYEPTAKRAISPALIRRLSQLNLEHSPHLRFSRDLFLLSFYLRGIPFVDLVHLRKTDMRYNTIHYHRHKTRQQLSVYIEPYAADILRRYTNKHSQSPYLLPILSSTGSEGYRQYKSALRLYNQHLHQLSKMLHLNVPLTSYVARHSWATTAKEEGVAIAMISEGLGHSSEKVTNVYLASFNNNAMSKANRKVISRIYPKKKKKR
;
A
#
# COMPACT_ATOMS: atom_id res chain seq x y z
N ILE A 1 -9.87 11.20 16.11
CA ILE A 1 -10.35 11.86 17.34
C ILE A 1 -9.43 13.02 17.72
N ASN A 2 -8.12 12.85 17.94
CA ASN A 2 -7.22 13.93 18.38
C ASN A 2 -7.27 15.21 17.52
N SER A 3 -7.43 15.05 16.19
CA SER A 3 -7.55 16.22 15.30
C SER A 3 -8.85 17.02 15.54
N PHE A 4 -9.93 16.35 15.89
CA PHE A 4 -11.20 17.02 16.22
C PHE A 4 -11.14 17.67 17.61
N ARG A 5 -10.56 16.98 18.61
CA ARG A 5 -10.28 17.58 19.93
C ARG A 5 -9.47 18.86 19.83
N ASN A 6 -8.40 18.84 19.04
CA ASN A 6 -7.58 20.05 18.82
C ASN A 6 -8.35 21.19 18.13
N PHE A 7 -9.37 20.86 17.31
CA PHE A 7 -10.23 21.87 16.69
C PHE A 7 -11.20 22.47 17.70
N THR A 8 -11.72 21.68 18.64
CA THR A 8 -12.67 22.13 19.67
C THR A 8 -11.98 22.72 20.92
N GLY A 9 -10.64 22.86 20.91
CA GLY A 9 -9.89 23.38 22.06
C GLY A 9 -9.80 22.44 23.25
N ASP A 10 -9.90 21.12 22.99
CA ASP A 10 -9.89 20.05 24.03
C ASP A 10 -11.09 20.10 25.03
N ILE A 11 -12.15 20.83 24.65
CA ILE A 11 -13.36 20.93 25.47
C ILE A 11 -14.11 19.60 25.39
N PRO A 12 -14.53 18.99 26.54
CA PRO A 12 -15.40 17.85 26.55
C PRO A 12 -16.75 18.20 25.87
N LEU A 13 -17.12 17.42 24.86
CA LEU A 13 -18.37 17.60 24.13
C LEU A 13 -19.26 16.36 24.30
N THR A 14 -20.51 16.58 24.57
CA THR A 14 -21.56 15.56 24.47
C THR A 14 -21.98 15.37 23.00
N PHE A 15 -22.66 14.27 22.69
CA PHE A 15 -23.17 14.03 21.33
C PHE A 15 -24.17 15.10 20.89
N LYS A 16 -24.97 15.66 21.80
CA LYS A 16 -25.93 16.73 21.55
C LYS A 16 -25.29 18.05 21.11
N GLU A 17 -24.11 18.35 21.64
CA GLU A 17 -23.41 19.60 21.35
C GLU A 17 -22.72 19.61 19.98
N VAL A 18 -22.51 18.43 19.38
CA VAL A 18 -21.89 18.32 18.06
C VAL A 18 -22.96 18.49 16.98
N THR A 19 -22.94 19.62 16.31
CA THR A 19 -23.89 19.99 15.24
C THR A 19 -23.30 19.80 13.86
N ALA A 20 -24.16 19.70 12.83
CA ALA A 20 -23.73 19.67 11.42
C ALA A 20 -22.90 20.90 11.04
N GLY A 21 -23.25 22.09 11.60
CA GLY A 21 -22.46 23.31 11.41
C GLY A 21 -21.06 23.21 12.03
N MET A 22 -20.91 22.56 13.20
CA MET A 22 -19.60 22.33 13.80
C MET A 22 -18.75 21.39 12.94
N ILE A 23 -19.33 20.30 12.44
CA ILE A 23 -18.65 19.36 11.54
C ILE A 23 -18.21 20.06 10.25
N LYS A 24 -19.05 20.95 9.70
CA LYS A 24 -18.71 21.74 8.51
C LYS A 24 -17.52 22.69 8.77
N ARG A 25 -17.55 23.44 9.87
CA ARG A 25 -16.42 24.31 10.27
C ARG A 25 -15.13 23.53 10.50
N TYR A 26 -15.24 22.29 11.02
CA TYR A 26 -14.07 21.44 11.17
C TYR A 26 -13.49 21.03 9.80
N GLU A 27 -14.34 20.66 8.82
CA GLU A 27 -13.89 20.41 7.45
C GLU A 27 -13.15 21.61 6.86
N GLU A 28 -13.73 22.79 6.98
CA GLU A 28 -13.15 24.05 6.50
C GLU A 28 -11.79 24.35 7.17
N SER A 29 -11.68 24.13 8.48
CA SER A 29 -10.40 24.31 9.18
C SER A 29 -9.31 23.34 8.70
N LEU A 30 -9.69 22.12 8.31
CA LEU A 30 -8.77 21.15 7.73
C LEU A 30 -8.33 21.56 6.31
N LEU A 31 -9.23 22.12 5.51
CA LEU A 31 -8.93 22.69 4.19
C LEU A 31 -7.96 23.86 4.31
N GLN A 32 -8.22 24.81 5.22
CA GLN A 32 -7.33 25.94 5.51
C GLN A 32 -5.92 25.50 5.96
N LYS A 33 -5.83 24.38 6.70
CA LYS A 33 -4.57 23.74 7.07
C LYS A 33 -3.90 22.97 5.92
N GLY A 34 -4.39 23.09 4.69
CA GLY A 34 -3.84 22.42 3.49
C GLY A 34 -3.99 20.90 3.49
N ARG A 35 -4.97 20.34 4.21
CA ARG A 35 -5.21 18.90 4.19
C ARG A 35 -5.87 18.48 2.87
N ARG A 36 -5.43 17.35 2.32
CA ARG A 36 -6.01 16.78 1.09
C ARG A 36 -7.41 16.23 1.36
N HIS A 37 -8.31 16.31 0.40
CA HIS A 37 -9.70 15.85 0.50
C HIS A 37 -9.83 14.40 1.01
N ASN A 38 -9.00 13.47 0.54
CA ASN A 38 -9.02 12.10 1.06
C ASN A 38 -8.61 11.98 2.54
N THR A 39 -7.77 12.88 3.04
CA THR A 39 -7.41 12.95 4.47
C THR A 39 -8.59 13.48 5.28
N ILE A 40 -9.25 14.52 4.78
CA ILE A 40 -10.45 15.12 5.37
C ILE A 40 -11.56 14.07 5.41
N SER A 41 -11.84 13.42 4.28
CA SER A 41 -12.80 12.32 4.20
C SER A 41 -12.52 11.19 5.21
N ALA A 42 -11.26 10.84 5.42
CA ALA A 42 -10.91 9.82 6.41
C ALA A 42 -11.26 10.27 7.84
N TYR A 43 -11.05 11.54 8.18
CA TYR A 43 -11.42 12.10 9.47
C TYR A 43 -12.95 12.16 9.65
N MET A 44 -13.68 12.62 8.62
CA MET A 44 -15.13 12.67 8.62
C MET A 44 -15.75 11.28 8.77
N ARG A 45 -15.26 10.28 8.01
CA ARG A 45 -15.76 8.89 8.12
C ARG A 45 -15.47 8.28 9.49
N MET A 46 -14.34 8.60 10.12
CA MET A 46 -14.05 8.13 11.47
C MET A 46 -15.01 8.72 12.50
N LEU A 47 -15.26 10.01 12.45
CA LEU A 47 -16.25 10.67 13.31
C LEU A 47 -17.66 10.12 13.05
N ARG A 48 -18.07 10.01 11.79
CA ARG A 48 -19.35 9.41 11.40
C ARG A 48 -19.54 8.00 11.95
N SER A 49 -18.49 7.19 11.97
CA SER A 49 -18.54 5.84 12.57
C SER A 49 -18.81 5.86 14.08
N ILE A 50 -18.25 6.85 14.80
CA ILE A 50 -18.51 7.01 16.25
C ILE A 50 -19.97 7.39 16.49
N PHE A 51 -20.52 8.33 15.74
CA PHE A 51 -21.92 8.74 15.85
C PHE A 51 -22.87 7.60 15.49
N ASN A 52 -22.58 6.83 14.43
CA ASN A 52 -23.35 5.64 14.09
C ASN A 52 -23.35 4.61 15.22
N GLN A 53 -22.20 4.33 15.84
CA GLN A 53 -22.13 3.40 16.96
C GLN A 53 -22.91 3.90 18.18
N ALA A 54 -22.79 5.19 18.51
CA ALA A 54 -23.52 5.78 19.61
C ALA A 54 -25.04 5.70 19.40
N TYR A 55 -25.49 6.04 18.18
CA TYR A 55 -26.90 5.94 17.81
C TYR A 55 -27.43 4.49 17.90
N GLN A 56 -26.68 3.53 17.36
CA GLN A 56 -27.04 2.10 17.42
C GLN A 56 -27.10 1.56 18.86
N GLN A 57 -26.28 2.11 19.76
CA GLN A 57 -26.28 1.74 21.19
C GLN A 57 -27.36 2.46 22.00
N GLY A 58 -28.18 3.30 21.38
CA GLY A 58 -29.24 4.03 22.05
C GLY A 58 -28.73 5.08 23.04
N ILE A 59 -27.52 5.63 22.80
CA ILE A 59 -27.00 6.70 23.67
C ILE A 59 -27.91 7.94 23.52
N PRO A 60 -28.43 8.49 24.64
CA PRO A 60 -29.33 9.63 24.60
C PRO A 60 -28.77 10.83 23.83
N ASP A 61 -29.65 11.60 23.22
CA ASP A 61 -29.34 12.82 22.47
C ASP A 61 -28.41 12.63 21.27
N THR A 62 -28.24 11.39 20.77
CA THR A 62 -27.50 11.15 19.52
C THR A 62 -28.37 11.39 18.29
N ILE A 63 -27.85 12.20 17.36
CA ILE A 63 -28.49 12.48 16.06
C ILE A 63 -27.99 11.45 15.03
N PRO A 64 -28.83 10.98 14.10
CA PRO A 64 -28.38 10.11 13.00
C PRO A 64 -27.18 10.72 12.27
N ALA A 65 -26.13 9.92 12.09
CA ALA A 65 -24.89 10.45 11.48
C ALA A 65 -25.09 10.94 10.05
N ASP A 66 -26.13 10.47 9.34
CA ASP A 66 -26.44 10.94 7.99
C ASP A 66 -26.87 12.39 7.97
N GLU A 67 -27.51 12.88 9.02
CA GLU A 67 -27.87 14.30 9.15
C GLU A 67 -26.65 15.16 9.48
N LEU A 68 -25.82 14.71 10.42
CA LEU A 68 -24.61 15.45 10.85
C LEU A 68 -23.57 15.60 9.75
N PHE A 69 -23.40 14.56 8.93
CA PHE A 69 -22.34 14.50 7.91
C PHE A 69 -22.86 14.77 6.49
N ARG A 70 -24.10 15.23 6.33
CA ARG A 70 -24.75 15.49 5.03
C ARG A 70 -23.97 16.45 4.13
N PHE A 71 -23.36 17.49 4.72
CA PHE A 71 -22.77 18.61 3.99
C PHE A 71 -21.23 18.57 3.95
N VAL A 72 -20.61 17.45 4.34
CA VAL A 72 -19.16 17.29 4.35
C VAL A 72 -18.72 16.18 3.43
N PHE A 73 -17.49 16.29 2.94
CA PHE A 73 -16.93 15.31 2.03
C PHE A 73 -16.54 14.01 2.76
N THR A 74 -17.28 12.95 2.50
CA THR A 74 -17.00 11.59 2.99
C THR A 74 -16.61 10.61 1.88
N GLY A 75 -16.49 11.12 0.64
CA GLY A 75 -16.19 10.37 -0.56
C GLY A 75 -14.71 10.02 -0.72
N TYR A 76 -14.35 9.65 -1.93
CA TYR A 76 -12.98 9.32 -2.32
C TYR A 76 -12.64 10.04 -3.63
N GLU A 77 -11.53 10.77 -3.64
CA GLU A 77 -10.93 11.33 -4.85
C GLU A 77 -9.83 10.40 -5.37
N PRO A 78 -9.82 10.12 -6.68
CA PRO A 78 -8.74 9.37 -7.29
C PRO A 78 -7.38 10.04 -7.04
N THR A 79 -6.42 9.27 -6.60
CA THR A 79 -5.05 9.75 -6.41
C THR A 79 -4.17 9.36 -7.59
N ALA A 80 -3.14 10.17 -7.87
CA ALA A 80 -2.16 9.86 -8.90
C ALA A 80 -1.55 8.46 -8.67
N LYS A 81 -1.46 7.67 -9.74
CA LYS A 81 -0.88 6.33 -9.70
C LYS A 81 0.63 6.43 -9.47
N ARG A 82 1.15 5.61 -8.57
CA ARG A 82 2.55 5.65 -8.13
C ARG A 82 3.38 4.50 -8.67
N ALA A 83 2.81 3.65 -9.52
CA ALA A 83 3.54 2.54 -10.13
C ALA A 83 4.66 3.08 -11.03
N ILE A 84 5.82 2.43 -10.98
CA ILE A 84 6.92 2.64 -11.93
C ILE A 84 6.97 1.48 -12.91
N SER A 85 7.46 1.75 -14.12
CA SER A 85 7.52 0.76 -15.19
C SER A 85 8.54 -0.36 -14.92
N PRO A 86 8.40 -1.54 -15.56
CA PRO A 86 9.40 -2.60 -15.48
C PRO A 86 10.81 -2.14 -15.90
N ALA A 87 10.92 -1.23 -16.86
CA ALA A 87 12.21 -0.66 -17.26
C ALA A 87 12.87 0.12 -16.13
N LEU A 88 12.10 0.90 -15.35
CA LEU A 88 12.61 1.62 -14.19
C LEU A 88 12.99 0.68 -13.05
N ILE A 89 12.25 -0.41 -12.83
CA ILE A 89 12.62 -1.46 -11.86
C ILE A 89 13.94 -2.10 -12.26
N ARG A 90 14.15 -2.39 -13.54
CA ARG A 90 15.43 -2.90 -14.05
C ARG A 90 16.56 -1.88 -13.83
N ARG A 91 16.37 -0.61 -14.15
CA ARG A 91 17.36 0.44 -13.88
C ARG A 91 17.69 0.53 -12.39
N LEU A 92 16.69 0.46 -11.51
CA LEU A 92 16.87 0.43 -10.06
C LEU A 92 17.74 -0.76 -9.64
N SER A 93 17.49 -1.96 -10.18
CA SER A 93 18.25 -3.17 -9.83
C SER A 93 19.72 -3.08 -10.24
N GLN A 94 20.04 -2.30 -11.28
CA GLN A 94 21.38 -2.13 -11.87
C GLN A 94 22.18 -0.98 -11.27
N LEU A 95 21.62 -0.20 -10.32
CA LEU A 95 22.36 0.88 -9.67
C LEU A 95 23.62 0.34 -8.98
N ASN A 96 24.77 0.93 -9.28
CA ASN A 96 25.98 0.67 -8.51
C ASN A 96 25.87 1.36 -7.14
N LEU A 97 25.83 0.58 -6.07
CA LEU A 97 25.71 1.02 -4.70
C LEU A 97 26.75 0.32 -3.79
N GLU A 98 27.91 -0.05 -4.34
CA GLU A 98 28.98 -0.71 -3.59
C GLU A 98 29.45 0.11 -2.39
N HIS A 99 29.57 1.43 -2.57
CA HIS A 99 29.99 2.36 -1.53
C HIS A 99 28.84 2.85 -0.62
N SER A 100 27.62 2.32 -0.81
CA SER A 100 26.44 2.71 -0.04
C SER A 100 25.62 1.50 0.42
N PRO A 101 26.14 0.70 1.38
CA PRO A 101 25.49 -0.56 1.81
C PRO A 101 24.04 -0.37 2.28
N HIS A 102 23.73 0.76 2.94
CA HIS A 102 22.39 1.08 3.43
C HIS A 102 21.40 1.37 2.29
N LEU A 103 21.84 2.05 1.22
CA LEU A 103 21.01 2.28 0.02
C LEU A 103 20.86 0.97 -0.75
N ARG A 104 21.92 0.15 -0.85
CA ARG A 104 21.85 -1.17 -1.46
C ARG A 104 20.84 -2.06 -0.75
N PHE A 105 20.87 -2.11 0.59
CA PHE A 105 19.90 -2.88 1.37
C PHE A 105 18.47 -2.39 1.11
N SER A 106 18.24 -1.08 1.12
CA SER A 106 16.91 -0.51 0.86
C SER A 106 16.44 -0.77 -0.57
N ARG A 107 17.32 -0.65 -1.59
CA ARG A 107 17.02 -1.06 -2.95
C ARG A 107 16.59 -2.53 -3.02
N ASP A 108 17.37 -3.39 -2.40
CA ASP A 108 17.13 -4.84 -2.42
C ASP A 108 15.84 -5.21 -1.70
N LEU A 109 15.49 -4.54 -0.59
CA LEU A 109 14.17 -4.69 0.06
C LEU A 109 13.01 -4.26 -0.85
N PHE A 110 13.18 -3.19 -1.63
CA PHE A 110 12.17 -2.76 -2.60
C PHE A 110 11.98 -3.81 -3.70
N LEU A 111 13.08 -4.34 -4.25
CA LEU A 111 13.04 -5.39 -5.26
C LEU A 111 12.46 -6.68 -4.69
N LEU A 112 12.84 -7.06 -3.45
CA LEU A 112 12.26 -8.21 -2.77
C LEU A 112 10.76 -8.06 -2.58
N SER A 113 10.29 -6.88 -2.16
CA SER A 113 8.86 -6.60 -2.09
C SER A 113 8.17 -6.80 -3.45
N PHE A 114 8.76 -6.30 -4.53
CA PHE A 114 8.23 -6.48 -5.88
C PHE A 114 8.20 -7.95 -6.30
N TYR A 115 9.29 -8.69 -6.12
CA TYR A 115 9.40 -10.11 -6.48
C TYR A 115 8.47 -11.02 -5.66
N LEU A 116 8.15 -10.62 -4.43
CA LEU A 116 7.18 -11.30 -3.57
C LEU A 116 5.76 -10.74 -3.73
N ARG A 117 5.34 -10.46 -4.96
CA ARG A 117 3.97 -10.00 -5.32
C ARG A 117 3.56 -8.70 -4.61
N GLY A 118 4.51 -7.80 -4.37
CA GLY A 118 4.22 -6.54 -3.70
C GLY A 118 3.92 -6.69 -2.21
N ILE A 119 4.60 -7.58 -1.52
CA ILE A 119 4.48 -7.72 -0.05
C ILE A 119 4.72 -6.35 0.61
N PRO A 120 3.83 -5.83 1.46
CA PRO A 120 4.05 -4.58 2.16
C PRO A 120 5.22 -4.66 3.13
N PHE A 121 5.88 -3.53 3.36
CA PHE A 121 7.02 -3.46 4.27
C PHE A 121 6.70 -3.99 5.67
N VAL A 122 5.49 -3.73 6.19
CA VAL A 122 5.08 -4.27 7.50
C VAL A 122 5.09 -5.80 7.51
N ASP A 123 4.59 -6.44 6.46
CA ASP A 123 4.58 -7.90 6.38
C ASP A 123 6.01 -8.43 6.15
N LEU A 124 6.77 -7.77 5.26
CA LEU A 124 8.15 -8.14 4.93
C LEU A 124 9.08 -8.19 6.15
N VAL A 125 9.02 -7.16 7.01
CA VAL A 125 9.90 -7.07 8.19
C VAL A 125 9.51 -8.04 9.31
N HIS A 126 8.26 -8.49 9.33
CA HIS A 126 7.76 -9.46 10.30
C HIS A 126 7.86 -10.92 9.82
N LEU A 127 8.35 -11.16 8.60
CA LEU A 127 8.61 -12.53 8.16
C LEU A 127 9.55 -13.24 9.12
N ARG A 128 9.19 -14.46 9.49
CA ARG A 128 9.99 -15.32 10.36
C ARG A 128 10.79 -16.32 9.55
N LYS A 129 11.86 -16.83 10.11
CA LYS A 129 12.65 -17.93 9.50
C LYS A 129 11.78 -19.16 9.23
N THR A 130 10.81 -19.42 10.11
CA THR A 130 9.85 -20.53 9.99
C THR A 130 8.83 -20.37 8.88
N ASP A 131 8.63 -19.15 8.37
CA ASP A 131 7.70 -18.86 7.29
C ASP A 131 8.24 -19.30 5.93
N MET A 132 9.56 -19.53 5.82
CA MET A 132 10.21 -19.99 4.60
C MET A 132 10.37 -21.51 4.61
N ARG A 133 9.66 -22.20 3.70
CA ARG A 133 9.69 -23.65 3.54
C ARG A 133 9.65 -24.02 2.05
N TYR A 134 10.48 -24.96 1.60
CA TYR A 134 10.48 -25.49 0.23
C TYR A 134 10.38 -24.40 -0.87
N ASN A 135 11.26 -23.39 -0.81
CA ASN A 135 11.26 -22.25 -1.72
C ASN A 135 9.93 -21.46 -1.77
N THR A 136 9.15 -21.50 -0.70
CA THR A 136 7.89 -20.77 -0.58
C THR A 136 7.86 -20.03 0.75
N ILE A 137 7.39 -18.79 0.72
CA ILE A 137 7.09 -18.00 1.93
C ILE A 137 5.61 -18.13 2.21
N HIS A 138 5.27 -18.60 3.42
CA HIS A 138 3.91 -18.71 3.94
C HIS A 138 3.73 -17.69 5.06
N TYR A 139 2.85 -16.72 4.88
CA TYR A 139 2.65 -15.69 5.89
C TYR A 139 1.21 -15.21 5.97
N HIS A 140 0.83 -14.59 7.07
CA HIS A 140 -0.45 -13.93 7.22
C HIS A 140 -0.30 -12.42 7.03
N ARG A 141 -1.15 -11.85 6.18
CA ARG A 141 -1.23 -10.41 6.00
C ARG A 141 -1.52 -9.72 7.34
N HIS A 142 -0.69 -8.76 7.71
CA HIS A 142 -0.85 -8.03 8.97
C HIS A 142 -2.21 -7.31 9.06
N LYS A 143 -2.65 -6.72 7.95
CA LYS A 143 -3.88 -5.93 7.87
C LYS A 143 -5.17 -6.79 7.76
N THR A 144 -5.16 -7.84 6.95
CA THR A 144 -6.37 -8.59 6.58
C THR A 144 -6.42 -9.99 7.19
N ARG A 145 -5.34 -10.44 7.82
CA ARG A 145 -5.14 -11.79 8.37
C ARG A 145 -5.24 -12.92 7.33
N GLN A 146 -5.35 -12.58 6.06
CA GLN A 146 -5.38 -13.55 4.99
C GLN A 146 -4.03 -14.27 4.90
N GLN A 147 -4.08 -15.59 4.78
CA GLN A 147 -2.90 -16.43 4.55
C GLN A 147 -2.49 -16.33 3.08
N LEU A 148 -1.21 -16.14 2.85
CA LEU A 148 -0.60 -16.08 1.52
C LEU A 148 0.58 -17.03 1.44
N SER A 149 0.74 -17.63 0.26
CA SER A 149 1.88 -18.47 -0.09
C SER A 149 2.52 -17.93 -1.37
N VAL A 150 3.78 -17.56 -1.28
CA VAL A 150 4.51 -16.94 -2.39
C VAL A 150 5.76 -17.75 -2.70
N TYR A 151 5.83 -18.30 -3.91
CA TYR A 151 7.04 -18.97 -4.39
C TYR A 151 8.20 -17.98 -4.52
N ILE A 152 9.38 -18.42 -4.13
CA ILE A 152 10.60 -17.61 -4.13
C ILE A 152 11.31 -17.82 -5.46
N GLU A 153 11.13 -16.87 -6.36
CA GLU A 153 11.84 -16.84 -7.64
C GLU A 153 13.35 -16.60 -7.45
N PRO A 154 14.21 -17.00 -8.39
CA PRO A 154 15.67 -16.91 -8.25
C PRO A 154 16.18 -15.54 -7.82
N TYR A 155 15.63 -14.45 -8.41
CA TYR A 155 16.00 -13.07 -8.04
C TYR A 155 15.67 -12.71 -6.59
N ALA A 156 14.55 -13.23 -6.05
CA ALA A 156 14.18 -13.08 -4.65
C ALA A 156 15.09 -13.93 -3.75
N ALA A 157 15.40 -15.16 -4.18
CA ALA A 157 16.31 -16.06 -3.46
C ALA A 157 17.69 -15.46 -3.27
N ASP A 158 18.25 -14.79 -4.28
CA ASP A 158 19.56 -14.11 -4.20
C ASP A 158 19.57 -13.01 -3.15
N ILE A 159 18.51 -12.20 -3.08
CA ILE A 159 18.37 -11.16 -2.05
C ILE A 159 18.23 -11.79 -0.67
N LEU A 160 17.37 -12.78 -0.53
CA LEU A 160 17.19 -13.49 0.75
C LEU A 160 18.50 -14.12 1.23
N ARG A 161 19.23 -14.82 0.36
CA ARG A 161 20.54 -15.42 0.70
C ARG A 161 21.53 -14.38 1.22
N ARG A 162 21.52 -13.17 0.65
CA ARG A 162 22.41 -12.07 1.04
C ARG A 162 22.06 -11.50 2.41
N TYR A 163 20.77 -11.39 2.73
CA TYR A 163 20.29 -10.66 3.89
C TYR A 163 19.58 -11.52 4.95
N THR A 164 19.48 -12.83 4.78
CA THR A 164 18.91 -13.68 5.83
C THR A 164 19.61 -13.43 7.15
N ASN A 165 18.82 -13.20 8.19
CA ASN A 165 19.32 -12.91 9.53
C ASN A 165 20.08 -14.09 10.10
N LYS A 166 21.39 -13.93 10.27
CA LYS A 166 22.31 -14.96 10.78
C LYS A 166 22.27 -15.10 12.30
N HIS A 167 21.66 -14.16 13.04
CA HIS A 167 21.49 -14.27 14.49
C HIS A 167 20.57 -15.44 14.82
N SER A 168 21.09 -16.44 15.50
CA SER A 168 20.35 -17.66 15.87
C SER A 168 19.14 -17.35 16.76
N GLN A 169 19.29 -16.41 17.68
CA GLN A 169 18.25 -16.01 18.62
C GLN A 169 17.13 -15.15 18.00
N SER A 170 17.33 -14.54 16.83
CA SER A 170 16.30 -13.76 16.18
C SER A 170 15.32 -14.66 15.42
N PRO A 171 14.00 -14.57 15.66
CA PRO A 171 13.00 -15.31 14.91
C PRO A 171 12.79 -14.76 13.50
N TYR A 172 13.20 -13.52 13.23
CA TYR A 172 12.92 -12.82 11.99
C TYR A 172 13.84 -13.26 10.84
N LEU A 173 13.26 -13.33 9.64
CA LEU A 173 13.98 -13.72 8.42
C LEU A 173 15.00 -12.66 8.00
N LEU A 174 14.65 -11.38 8.12
CA LEU A 174 15.51 -10.24 7.74
C LEU A 174 16.04 -9.52 8.99
N PRO A 175 17.26 -8.93 8.94
CA PRO A 175 17.91 -8.29 10.08
C PRO A 175 17.39 -6.86 10.30
N ILE A 176 16.09 -6.70 10.42
CA ILE A 176 15.42 -5.39 10.58
C ILE A 176 14.83 -5.24 11.98
N LEU A 177 14.20 -6.30 12.48
CA LEU A 177 13.65 -6.34 13.82
C LEU A 177 14.47 -7.31 14.68
N SER A 178 14.69 -6.94 15.93
CA SER A 178 15.33 -7.80 16.94
C SER A 178 14.40 -8.12 18.10
N SER A 179 13.35 -7.33 18.32
CA SER A 179 12.44 -7.43 19.45
C SER A 179 10.99 -7.56 19.02
N THR A 180 10.13 -8.00 19.91
CA THR A 180 8.68 -8.10 19.75
C THR A 180 7.96 -7.02 20.59
N GLY A 181 6.63 -6.99 20.55
CA GLY A 181 5.82 -6.09 21.37
C GLY A 181 6.03 -4.60 21.04
N SER A 182 6.00 -3.76 22.08
CA SER A 182 6.12 -2.30 21.94
C SER A 182 7.48 -1.88 21.39
N GLU A 183 8.56 -2.56 21.77
CA GLU A 183 9.91 -2.29 21.26
C GLU A 183 10.02 -2.66 19.78
N GLY A 184 9.55 -3.83 19.37
CA GLY A 184 9.48 -4.22 17.96
C GLY A 184 8.66 -3.25 17.12
N TYR A 185 7.58 -2.71 17.66
CA TYR A 185 6.81 -1.66 16.99
C TYR A 185 7.60 -0.36 16.81
N ARG A 186 8.37 0.07 17.80
CA ARG A 186 9.26 1.24 17.68
C ARG A 186 10.34 1.03 16.63
N GLN A 187 10.98 -0.14 16.63
CA GLN A 187 11.95 -0.53 15.62
C GLN A 187 11.35 -0.51 14.21
N TYR A 188 10.17 -1.09 14.02
CA TYR A 188 9.44 -1.05 12.76
C TYR A 188 9.19 0.38 12.27
N LYS A 189 8.71 1.28 13.14
CA LYS A 189 8.44 2.69 12.78
C LYS A 189 9.70 3.41 12.34
N SER A 190 10.81 3.21 13.05
CA SER A 190 12.11 3.79 12.71
C SER A 190 12.65 3.23 11.40
N ALA A 191 12.59 1.90 11.22
CA ALA A 191 13.01 1.23 10.00
C ALA A 191 12.19 1.69 8.79
N LEU A 192 10.87 1.82 8.91
CA LEU A 192 10.01 2.32 7.83
C LEU A 192 10.35 3.76 7.42
N ARG A 193 10.62 4.63 8.41
CA ARG A 193 11.04 6.01 8.14
C ARG A 193 12.35 6.05 7.37
N LEU A 194 13.36 5.33 7.87
CA LEU A 194 14.69 5.27 7.24
C LEU A 194 14.62 4.65 5.83
N TYR A 195 13.89 3.56 5.69
CA TYR A 195 13.65 2.91 4.40
C TYR A 195 13.06 3.89 3.37
N ASN A 196 12.01 4.65 3.75
CA ASN A 196 11.42 5.63 2.83
C ASN A 196 12.38 6.80 2.51
N GLN A 197 13.23 7.22 3.45
CA GLN A 197 14.28 8.22 3.19
C GLN A 197 15.29 7.70 2.15
N HIS A 198 15.76 6.46 2.28
CA HIS A 198 16.66 5.84 1.32
C HIS A 198 16.00 5.65 -0.05
N LEU A 199 14.73 5.22 -0.09
CA LEU A 199 13.97 5.12 -1.34
C LEU A 199 13.84 6.48 -2.04
N HIS A 200 13.68 7.56 -1.28
CA HIS A 200 13.63 8.90 -1.84
C HIS A 200 14.99 9.32 -2.44
N GLN A 201 16.12 8.95 -1.79
CA GLN A 201 17.46 9.17 -2.35
C GLN A 201 17.66 8.38 -3.66
N LEU A 202 17.25 7.11 -3.68
CA LEU A 202 17.28 6.27 -4.90
C LEU A 202 16.43 6.86 -6.03
N SER A 203 15.29 7.49 -5.69
CA SER A 203 14.46 8.20 -6.66
C SER A 203 15.18 9.35 -7.33
N LYS A 204 15.95 10.13 -6.54
CA LYS A 204 16.76 11.24 -7.06
C LYS A 204 17.88 10.74 -7.99
N MET A 205 18.56 9.65 -7.60
CA MET A 205 19.60 9.03 -8.43
C MET A 205 19.07 8.52 -9.77
N LEU A 206 17.81 8.11 -9.81
CA LEU A 206 17.14 7.64 -11.04
C LEU A 206 16.42 8.76 -11.79
N HIS A 207 16.45 10.00 -11.28
CA HIS A 207 15.72 11.16 -11.84
C HIS A 207 14.22 10.87 -12.01
N LEU A 208 13.58 10.28 -10.99
CA LEU A 208 12.16 9.96 -11.05
C LEU A 208 11.31 11.19 -10.68
N ASN A 209 10.28 11.45 -11.48
CA ASN A 209 9.29 12.51 -11.18
C ASN A 209 8.43 12.19 -9.96
N VAL A 210 8.27 10.90 -9.64
CA VAL A 210 7.50 10.42 -8.48
C VAL A 210 8.45 9.72 -7.53
N PRO A 211 8.50 10.11 -6.24
CA PRO A 211 9.40 9.50 -5.28
C PRO A 211 9.00 8.05 -4.98
N LEU A 212 10.00 7.18 -4.91
CA LEU A 212 9.81 5.82 -4.41
C LEU A 212 9.43 5.85 -2.94
N THR A 213 8.49 5.01 -2.59
CA THR A 213 8.11 4.72 -1.21
C THR A 213 7.94 3.21 -1.04
N SER A 214 7.85 2.76 0.20
CA SER A 214 7.62 1.34 0.52
C SER A 214 6.38 0.74 -0.17
N TYR A 215 5.45 1.56 -0.63
CA TYR A 215 4.21 1.12 -1.28
C TYR A 215 4.30 1.06 -2.81
N VAL A 216 5.29 1.74 -3.41
CA VAL A 216 5.46 1.79 -4.87
C VAL A 216 5.75 0.42 -5.47
N ALA A 217 6.53 -0.43 -4.79
CA ALA A 217 6.79 -1.80 -5.24
C ALA A 217 5.49 -2.58 -5.47
N ARG A 218 4.55 -2.48 -4.51
CA ARG A 218 3.25 -3.14 -4.59
C ARG A 218 2.37 -2.60 -5.72
N HIS A 219 2.33 -1.27 -5.88
CA HIS A 219 1.62 -0.65 -7.00
C HIS A 219 2.20 -1.08 -8.34
N SER A 220 3.53 -1.14 -8.45
CA SER A 220 4.23 -1.52 -9.67
C SER A 220 3.97 -2.98 -10.02
N TRP A 221 4.04 -3.89 -9.05
CA TRP A 221 3.72 -5.30 -9.29
C TRP A 221 2.27 -5.47 -9.78
N ALA A 222 1.30 -4.85 -9.10
CA ALA A 222 -0.10 -4.96 -9.47
C ALA A 222 -0.39 -4.38 -10.87
N THR A 223 0.22 -3.23 -11.20
CA THR A 223 0.07 -2.59 -12.51
C THR A 223 0.71 -3.44 -13.60
N THR A 224 1.94 -3.93 -13.38
CA THR A 224 2.63 -4.81 -14.34
C THR A 224 1.84 -6.10 -14.56
N ALA A 225 1.35 -6.76 -13.51
CA ALA A 225 0.54 -7.96 -13.63
C ALA A 225 -0.73 -7.72 -14.49
N LYS A 226 -1.41 -6.59 -14.27
CA LYS A 226 -2.55 -6.18 -15.09
C LYS A 226 -2.16 -5.96 -16.56
N GLU A 227 -1.04 -5.28 -16.82
CA GLU A 227 -0.55 -5.03 -18.18
C GLU A 227 -0.17 -6.33 -18.91
N GLU A 228 0.32 -7.33 -18.18
CA GLU A 228 0.58 -8.69 -18.69
C GLU A 228 -0.69 -9.53 -18.83
N GLY A 229 -1.87 -8.99 -18.50
CA GLY A 229 -3.15 -9.66 -18.70
C GLY A 229 -3.55 -10.64 -17.60
N VAL A 230 -2.91 -10.55 -16.42
CA VAL A 230 -3.34 -11.35 -15.26
C VAL A 230 -4.72 -10.86 -14.79
N ALA A 231 -5.63 -11.81 -14.55
CA ALA A 231 -6.99 -11.51 -14.11
C ALA A 231 -7.00 -10.73 -12.79
N ILE A 232 -7.90 -9.74 -12.66
CA ILE A 232 -8.00 -8.88 -11.47
C ILE A 232 -8.24 -9.72 -10.20
N ALA A 233 -9.03 -10.78 -10.28
CA ALA A 233 -9.24 -11.72 -9.18
C ALA A 233 -7.92 -12.32 -8.68
N MET A 234 -7.06 -12.81 -9.59
CA MET A 234 -5.74 -13.35 -9.25
C MET A 234 -4.81 -12.29 -8.66
N ILE A 235 -4.85 -11.06 -9.20
CA ILE A 235 -4.08 -9.94 -8.65
C ILE A 235 -4.56 -9.63 -7.23
N SER A 236 -5.87 -9.60 -7.01
CA SER A 236 -6.50 -9.34 -5.72
C SER A 236 -6.09 -10.38 -4.68
N GLU A 237 -6.19 -11.65 -5.03
CA GLU A 237 -5.77 -12.77 -4.19
C GLU A 237 -4.27 -12.72 -3.90
N GLY A 238 -3.43 -12.56 -4.93
CA GLY A 238 -1.98 -12.46 -4.80
C GLY A 238 -1.50 -11.28 -3.93
N LEU A 239 -2.29 -10.21 -3.89
CA LEU A 239 -2.07 -9.07 -3.00
C LEU A 239 -2.66 -9.29 -1.58
N GLY A 240 -3.49 -10.27 -1.37
CA GLY A 240 -4.22 -10.47 -0.11
C GLY A 240 -5.20 -9.34 0.18
N HIS A 241 -5.99 -8.94 -0.81
CA HIS A 241 -7.09 -7.99 -0.65
C HIS A 241 -8.38 -8.72 -0.33
N SER A 242 -9.22 -8.14 0.51
CA SER A 242 -10.54 -8.69 0.87
C SER A 242 -11.57 -8.58 -0.27
N SER A 243 -11.31 -7.78 -1.29
CA SER A 243 -12.18 -7.62 -2.47
C SER A 243 -11.43 -7.04 -3.66
N GLU A 244 -11.92 -7.34 -4.88
CA GLU A 244 -11.42 -6.75 -6.13
C GLU A 244 -11.62 -5.24 -6.20
N LYS A 245 -12.63 -4.70 -5.53
CA LYS A 245 -12.88 -3.25 -5.44
C LYS A 245 -11.66 -2.52 -4.86
N VAL A 246 -11.03 -3.10 -3.83
CA VAL A 246 -9.78 -2.57 -3.26
C VAL A 246 -8.66 -2.61 -4.29
N THR A 247 -8.55 -3.70 -5.06
CA THR A 247 -7.52 -3.87 -6.10
C THR A 247 -7.67 -2.84 -7.21
N ASN A 248 -8.88 -2.55 -7.65
CA ASN A 248 -9.17 -1.56 -8.69
C ASN A 248 -8.71 -0.13 -8.31
N VAL A 249 -8.69 0.21 -7.03
CA VAL A 249 -8.13 1.48 -6.55
C VAL A 249 -6.62 1.58 -6.83
N TYR A 250 -5.90 0.46 -6.80
CA TYR A 250 -4.45 0.41 -7.07
C TYR A 250 -4.14 0.46 -8.57
N LEU A 251 -5.01 -0.10 -9.39
CA LEU A 251 -4.74 -0.28 -10.80
C LEU A 251 -4.94 1.03 -11.57
N ALA A 252 -3.97 1.36 -12.41
CA ALA A 252 -4.14 2.42 -13.40
C ALA A 252 -5.17 1.99 -14.44
N SER A 253 -5.85 2.96 -15.07
CA SER A 253 -6.61 2.70 -16.30
C SER A 253 -5.69 2.12 -17.36
N PHE A 254 -6.22 1.27 -18.23
CA PHE A 254 -5.44 0.80 -19.39
C PHE A 254 -5.07 2.00 -20.26
N ASN A 255 -3.83 2.04 -20.71
CA ASN A 255 -3.42 3.00 -21.73
C ASN A 255 -3.96 2.58 -23.12
N ASN A 256 -3.97 3.52 -24.08
CA ASN A 256 -4.49 3.27 -25.42
C ASN A 256 -3.75 2.13 -26.14
N ASN A 257 -2.46 1.94 -25.89
CA ASN A 257 -1.68 0.86 -26.48
C ASN A 257 -2.12 -0.51 -25.97
N ALA A 258 -2.39 -0.65 -24.66
CA ALA A 258 -2.91 -1.88 -24.07
C ALA A 258 -4.31 -2.20 -24.61
N MET A 259 -5.19 -1.18 -24.71
CA MET A 259 -6.51 -1.33 -25.31
C MET A 259 -6.43 -1.75 -26.79
N SER A 260 -5.56 -1.12 -27.57
CA SER A 260 -5.35 -1.48 -28.98
C SER A 260 -4.80 -2.90 -29.16
N LYS A 261 -3.89 -3.32 -28.26
CA LYS A 261 -3.33 -4.68 -28.25
C LYS A 261 -4.41 -5.72 -27.91
N ALA A 262 -5.24 -5.43 -26.92
CA ALA A 262 -6.37 -6.27 -26.55
C ALA A 262 -7.37 -6.38 -27.70
N ASN A 263 -7.76 -5.25 -28.30
CA ASN A 263 -8.68 -5.23 -29.45
C ASN A 263 -8.14 -6.02 -30.64
N ARG A 264 -6.86 -5.88 -30.98
CA ARG A 264 -6.23 -6.71 -32.05
C ARG A 264 -6.32 -8.20 -31.73
N LYS A 265 -6.15 -8.60 -30.45
CA LYS A 265 -6.27 -10.00 -30.00
C LYS A 265 -7.71 -10.51 -30.18
N VAL A 266 -8.71 -9.69 -29.86
CA VAL A 266 -10.13 -10.01 -30.09
C VAL A 266 -10.41 -10.17 -31.59
N ILE A 267 -10.02 -9.19 -32.39
CA ILE A 267 -10.24 -9.22 -33.86
C ILE A 267 -9.53 -10.43 -34.51
N SER A 268 -8.33 -10.79 -34.05
CA SER A 268 -7.59 -11.92 -34.59
C SER A 268 -8.25 -13.29 -34.33
N ARG A 269 -9.19 -13.37 -33.41
CA ARG A 269 -10.03 -14.58 -33.21
C ARG A 269 -11.07 -14.74 -34.31
N ILE A 270 -11.55 -13.62 -34.87
CA ILE A 270 -12.54 -13.61 -35.97
C ILE A 270 -11.82 -13.73 -37.30
N TYR A 271 -10.71 -13.00 -37.46
CA TYR A 271 -9.90 -12.98 -38.67
C TYR A 271 -8.46 -13.44 -38.36
N PRO A 272 -8.21 -14.75 -38.30
CA PRO A 272 -6.88 -15.27 -38.04
C PRO A 272 -5.93 -14.86 -39.16
N LYS A 273 -4.74 -14.34 -38.79
CA LYS A 273 -3.72 -13.97 -39.80
C LYS A 273 -3.42 -15.14 -40.68
N LYS A 274 -3.58 -15.01 -42.03
CA LYS A 274 -3.11 -15.98 -43.00
C LYS A 274 -1.62 -16.26 -42.73
N LYS A 275 -1.27 -17.52 -42.44
CA LYS A 275 0.15 -17.92 -42.37
C LYS A 275 0.80 -17.53 -43.68
N LYS A 276 1.80 -16.64 -43.64
CA LYS A 276 2.68 -16.42 -44.80
C LYS A 276 3.29 -17.78 -45.11
N LYS A 277 2.90 -18.38 -46.24
CA LYS A 277 3.64 -19.51 -46.81
C LYS A 277 5.05 -19.01 -47.05
N ARG A 278 6.04 -19.64 -46.42
CA ARG A 278 7.48 -19.50 -46.79
C ARG A 278 7.71 -20.25 -48.06
#